data_cfc40b408710edcfd16843445bae1438
#
_entry.id   cfc40b408710edcfd16843445bae1438
#
_cell.length_a   1.000
_cell.length_b   1.000
_cell.length_c   1.000
_cell.angle_alpha   90.00
_cell.angle_beta   90.00
_cell.angle_gamma   90.00
#
_symmetry.space_group_name_H-M   'P 1'
#
loop_
_entity.id
_entity.type
_entity.pdbx_description
1 polymer ?
#
loop_
_entity_poly.entity_id
_entity_poly.type
_entity_poly.pdbx_seq_one_letter_code
_entity_poly.pdbx_strand_id
1 'polypeptide(L)'
;PDESMDPEAAYRFIHDELMLDGSSRLNLATFVTTWMDPEAEKLMAETFDKNMIDKDEYPATAAIEARCVSMVADLFHAEGLRDHDPTSATGVSTIGSSEAVMLGGLALKWRWRQRVGSWKGRMPNLVMGSNVQVVWEKFCRYFDVEPRYLPMERGRYVITPEQVLAAVDENTIGVVAILGTTYTGELEPIAEICAALDKLAAGGGVDVPVHVDAASGGFVVPFLHPDLVWDFRLPRVVSINVSGHKYGLTYPGVGFVVWRGPEHLPEDLVFRVNYLGGDMPTFTLNFSRPGNQVVGQYYNFLRLGRDGYTKVMQALSHTARWLGDQLREVDHCEVISDGSAIPVVSFRLAGDRGYTEFDVSHELRTFGWQVPAYTMPDNATDVAVLRIVVREGLSADLARALHDDAVTALAALDKVKPGGHFDAQHFAH
;
A
#
# COMPACT_ATOMS: atom_id res chain seq x y z
N PRO A 1 -11.36 -34.54 -8.35
CA PRO A 1 -11.44 -35.96 -8.04
C PRO A 1 -12.89 -36.45 -8.07
N ASP A 2 -13.13 -37.65 -8.60
CA ASP A 2 -14.50 -38.22 -8.71
C ASP A 2 -14.96 -38.82 -7.38
N GLU A 3 -14.03 -39.06 -6.46
CA GLU A 3 -14.30 -39.66 -5.16
C GLU A 3 -13.95 -38.68 -4.03
N SER A 4 -14.68 -38.77 -2.92
CA SER A 4 -14.37 -38.00 -1.70
C SER A 4 -13.17 -38.59 -0.98
N MET A 5 -12.42 -37.72 -0.31
CA MET A 5 -11.28 -38.10 0.53
C MET A 5 -11.67 -37.99 2.01
N ASP A 6 -11.10 -38.83 2.85
CA ASP A 6 -11.22 -38.68 4.29
C ASP A 6 -10.69 -37.30 4.74
N PRO A 7 -11.37 -36.60 5.67
CA PRO A 7 -10.98 -35.24 6.08
C PRO A 7 -9.56 -35.14 6.63
N GLU A 8 -9.09 -36.13 7.39
CA GLU A 8 -7.74 -36.13 7.94
C GLU A 8 -6.69 -36.38 6.85
N ALA A 9 -6.98 -37.26 5.90
CA ALA A 9 -6.11 -37.51 4.75
C ALA A 9 -6.01 -36.26 3.85
N ALA A 10 -7.13 -35.58 3.59
CA ALA A 10 -7.15 -34.32 2.87
C ALA A 10 -6.33 -33.23 3.59
N TYR A 11 -6.49 -33.11 4.90
CA TYR A 11 -5.71 -32.17 5.71
C TYR A 11 -4.20 -32.45 5.58
N ARG A 12 -3.78 -33.69 5.78
CA ARG A 12 -2.36 -34.07 5.70
C ARG A 12 -1.78 -33.79 4.32
N PHE A 13 -2.51 -34.18 3.27
CA PHE A 13 -2.10 -33.97 1.88
C PHE A 13 -1.83 -32.50 1.60
N ILE A 14 -2.77 -31.60 1.96
CA ILE A 14 -2.64 -30.16 1.75
C ILE A 14 -1.54 -29.57 2.65
N HIS A 15 -1.48 -29.99 3.92
CA HIS A 15 -0.48 -29.52 4.88
C HIS A 15 0.95 -29.83 4.39
N ASP A 16 1.18 -31.05 3.90
CA ASP A 16 2.50 -31.47 3.42
C ASP A 16 2.91 -30.69 2.16
N GLU A 17 1.96 -30.35 1.29
CA GLU A 17 2.20 -29.50 0.13
C GLU A 17 2.58 -28.08 0.55
N LEU A 18 1.91 -27.50 1.54
CA LEU A 18 2.20 -26.15 2.06
C LEU A 18 3.57 -26.06 2.76
N MET A 19 4.15 -27.20 3.20
CA MET A 19 5.52 -27.20 3.75
C MET A 19 6.61 -26.90 2.71
N LEU A 20 6.26 -26.89 1.43
CA LEU A 20 7.16 -26.46 0.34
C LEU A 20 7.26 -24.93 0.25
N ASP A 21 6.36 -24.19 0.90
CA ASP A 21 6.43 -22.73 0.95
C ASP A 21 7.62 -22.23 1.78
N GLY A 22 8.16 -21.09 1.36
CA GLY A 22 9.24 -20.44 2.09
C GLY A 22 8.80 -19.87 3.45
N SER A 23 9.78 -19.60 4.32
CA SER A 23 9.51 -18.94 5.59
C SER A 23 9.02 -17.51 5.39
N SER A 24 7.82 -17.20 5.86
CA SER A 24 7.25 -15.84 5.81
C SER A 24 8.10 -14.80 6.55
N ARG A 25 8.87 -15.20 7.57
CA ARG A 25 9.77 -14.31 8.33
C ARG A 25 10.98 -13.85 7.52
N LEU A 26 11.44 -14.65 6.56
CA LEU A 26 12.59 -14.35 5.70
C LEU A 26 12.15 -13.70 4.37
N ASN A 27 10.84 -13.56 4.14
CA ASN A 27 10.31 -12.88 2.98
C ASN A 27 10.29 -11.36 3.22
N LEU A 28 11.29 -10.65 2.72
CA LEU A 28 11.44 -9.19 2.84
C LEU A 28 10.98 -8.47 1.56
N ALA A 29 10.39 -9.20 0.61
CA ALA A 29 9.79 -8.65 -0.60
C ALA A 29 8.41 -8.03 -0.35
N THR A 30 7.65 -8.59 0.58
CA THR A 30 6.26 -8.19 0.82
C THR A 30 6.12 -7.17 1.95
N PHE A 31 5.19 -6.24 1.76
CA PHE A 31 4.71 -5.34 2.82
C PHE A 31 3.68 -6.00 3.73
N VAL A 32 3.17 -7.16 3.37
CA VAL A 32 2.03 -7.81 4.02
C VAL A 32 2.43 -8.37 5.38
N THR A 33 1.58 -8.16 6.38
CA THR A 33 1.72 -8.70 7.74
C THR A 33 1.63 -10.23 7.72
N THR A 34 2.53 -10.88 8.45
CA THR A 34 2.63 -12.34 8.53
C THR A 34 2.55 -12.87 9.96
N TRP A 35 2.24 -12.02 10.92
CA TRP A 35 2.08 -12.40 12.32
C TRP A 35 1.04 -11.50 13.01
N MET A 36 0.22 -12.09 13.86
CA MET A 36 -0.70 -11.40 14.77
C MET A 36 -0.67 -12.07 16.13
N ASP A 37 -1.20 -11.39 17.18
CA ASP A 37 -1.36 -11.95 18.50
C ASP A 37 -2.28 -13.21 18.45
N PRO A 38 -2.03 -14.24 19.27
CA PRO A 38 -2.90 -15.44 19.32
C PRO A 38 -4.38 -15.14 19.61
N GLU A 39 -4.66 -14.10 20.38
CA GLU A 39 -6.01 -13.65 20.67
C GLU A 39 -6.71 -13.09 19.42
N ALA A 40 -5.97 -12.39 18.55
CA ALA A 40 -6.47 -11.92 17.26
C ALA A 40 -6.80 -13.10 16.35
N GLU A 41 -5.88 -14.08 16.24
CA GLU A 41 -6.10 -15.29 15.44
C GLU A 41 -7.32 -16.07 15.92
N LYS A 42 -7.50 -16.18 17.24
CA LYS A 42 -8.67 -16.82 17.82
C LYS A 42 -9.97 -16.09 17.47
N LEU A 43 -10.02 -14.76 17.62
CA LEU A 43 -11.18 -13.95 17.24
C LEU A 43 -11.48 -14.06 15.74
N MET A 44 -10.46 -14.06 14.91
CA MET A 44 -10.62 -14.22 13.45
C MET A 44 -11.19 -15.59 13.11
N ALA A 45 -10.73 -16.66 13.78
CA ALA A 45 -11.26 -18.01 13.60
C ALA A 45 -12.72 -18.12 14.06
N GLU A 46 -13.10 -17.49 15.16
CA GLU A 46 -14.48 -17.44 15.66
C GLU A 46 -15.44 -16.64 14.76
N THR A 47 -14.92 -15.90 13.79
CA THR A 47 -15.68 -14.99 12.92
C THR A 47 -15.53 -15.29 11.42
N PHE A 48 -15.04 -16.47 11.03
CA PHE A 48 -14.92 -16.89 9.64
C PHE A 48 -16.27 -16.91 8.88
N ASP A 49 -17.36 -17.12 9.60
CA ASP A 49 -18.73 -17.15 9.07
C ASP A 49 -19.34 -15.76 8.85
N LYS A 50 -18.69 -14.68 9.27
CA LYS A 50 -19.24 -13.32 9.17
C LYS A 50 -19.01 -12.74 7.78
N ASN A 51 -20.13 -12.42 7.11
CA ASN A 51 -20.13 -11.76 5.80
C ASN A 51 -20.47 -10.27 5.98
N MET A 52 -19.62 -9.38 5.49
CA MET A 52 -19.76 -7.93 5.69
C MET A 52 -21.01 -7.30 5.05
N ILE A 53 -21.61 -7.96 4.04
CA ILE A 53 -22.84 -7.43 3.43
C ILE A 53 -24.08 -7.73 4.27
N ASP A 54 -24.07 -8.76 5.09
CA ASP A 54 -25.22 -9.21 5.88
C ASP A 54 -25.33 -8.39 7.19
N LYS A 55 -25.52 -7.08 7.05
CA LYS A 55 -25.46 -6.13 8.18
C LYS A 55 -26.62 -6.30 9.16
N ASP A 56 -27.76 -6.78 8.67
CA ASP A 56 -28.93 -7.05 9.50
C ASP A 56 -28.71 -8.31 10.37
N GLU A 57 -28.09 -9.32 9.81
CA GLU A 57 -27.74 -10.56 10.52
C GLU A 57 -26.55 -10.41 11.45
N TYR A 58 -25.57 -9.58 11.05
CA TYR A 58 -24.33 -9.33 11.80
C TYR A 58 -24.15 -7.85 12.19
N PRO A 59 -25.09 -7.25 12.94
CA PRO A 59 -25.04 -5.81 13.26
C PRO A 59 -23.81 -5.42 14.08
N ALA A 60 -23.30 -6.33 14.92
CA ALA A 60 -22.07 -6.10 15.67
C ALA A 60 -20.85 -6.02 14.76
N THR A 61 -20.75 -6.89 13.76
CA THR A 61 -19.65 -6.86 12.78
C THR A 61 -19.72 -5.60 11.92
N ALA A 62 -20.92 -5.19 11.51
CA ALA A 62 -21.13 -3.92 10.80
C ALA A 62 -20.75 -2.70 11.64
N ALA A 63 -21.08 -2.70 12.94
CA ALA A 63 -20.66 -1.66 13.87
C ALA A 63 -19.13 -1.63 14.08
N ILE A 64 -18.47 -2.77 14.08
CA ILE A 64 -17.00 -2.88 14.13
C ILE A 64 -16.39 -2.26 12.87
N GLU A 65 -16.92 -2.56 11.68
CA GLU A 65 -16.48 -1.91 10.43
C GLU A 65 -16.58 -0.39 10.52
N ALA A 66 -17.74 0.14 10.92
CA ALA A 66 -17.96 1.58 11.04
C ALA A 66 -16.97 2.24 12.00
N ARG A 67 -16.67 1.58 13.13
CA ARG A 67 -15.65 2.05 14.08
C ARG A 67 -14.25 2.05 13.49
N CYS A 68 -13.86 0.99 12.76
CA CYS A 68 -12.58 0.94 12.07
C CYS A 68 -12.45 2.08 11.06
N VAL A 69 -13.47 2.32 10.25
CA VAL A 69 -13.50 3.42 9.27
C VAL A 69 -13.38 4.78 9.97
N SER A 70 -14.12 4.97 11.07
CA SER A 70 -14.04 6.21 11.86
C SER A 70 -12.66 6.43 12.47
N MET A 71 -12.02 5.38 13.01
CA MET A 71 -10.66 5.47 13.56
C MET A 71 -9.62 5.80 12.48
N VAL A 72 -9.77 5.25 11.28
CA VAL A 72 -8.89 5.57 10.14
C VAL A 72 -9.14 7.01 9.65
N ALA A 73 -10.40 7.44 9.59
CA ALA A 73 -10.76 8.82 9.23
C ALA A 73 -10.19 9.84 10.23
N ASP A 74 -10.29 9.56 11.54
CA ASP A 74 -9.68 10.39 12.60
C ASP A 74 -8.16 10.43 12.48
N LEU A 75 -7.53 9.28 12.23
CA LEU A 75 -6.08 9.20 12.02
C LEU A 75 -5.60 10.09 10.87
N PHE A 76 -6.44 10.28 9.85
CA PHE A 76 -6.18 11.11 8.67
C PHE A 76 -6.78 12.51 8.76
N HIS A 77 -7.23 12.93 9.95
CA HIS A 77 -7.79 14.25 10.22
C HIS A 77 -8.99 14.62 9.35
N ALA A 78 -9.90 13.66 9.09
CA ALA A 78 -11.14 13.95 8.40
C ALA A 78 -12.01 14.91 9.22
N GLU A 79 -12.62 15.87 8.53
CA GLU A 79 -13.50 16.86 9.16
C GLU A 79 -14.91 16.31 9.42
N GLY A 80 -15.65 16.92 10.35
CA GLY A 80 -17.06 16.59 10.60
C GLY A 80 -17.28 15.27 11.31
N LEU A 81 -16.24 14.61 11.80
CA LEU A 81 -16.39 13.46 12.68
C LEU A 81 -17.05 13.88 13.97
N ARG A 82 -18.09 13.14 14.36
CA ARG A 82 -18.84 13.39 15.60
C ARG A 82 -18.39 12.43 16.69
N ASP A 83 -18.07 12.97 17.85
CA ASP A 83 -17.72 12.15 19.00
C ASP A 83 -18.79 11.08 19.25
N HIS A 84 -18.33 9.84 19.41
CA HIS A 84 -19.16 8.66 19.65
C HIS A 84 -20.12 8.24 18.52
N ASP A 85 -20.04 8.86 17.32
CA ASP A 85 -20.82 8.45 16.16
C ASP A 85 -19.93 7.83 15.08
N PRO A 86 -19.75 6.50 15.07
CA PRO A 86 -18.89 5.82 14.09
C PRO A 86 -19.44 5.89 12.66
N THR A 87 -20.66 6.35 12.47
CA THR A 87 -21.27 6.51 11.14
C THR A 87 -21.01 7.89 10.53
N SER A 88 -20.35 8.79 11.26
CA SER A 88 -20.04 10.15 10.77
C SER A 88 -18.93 10.17 9.72
N ALA A 89 -18.06 9.15 9.67
CA ALA A 89 -17.04 9.03 8.66
C ALA A 89 -17.59 8.54 7.32
N THR A 90 -17.09 9.11 6.22
CA THR A 90 -17.41 8.64 4.87
C THR A 90 -16.29 7.71 4.40
N GLY A 91 -16.54 6.42 4.37
CA GLY A 91 -15.55 5.42 4.00
C GLY A 91 -16.07 4.00 4.12
N VAL A 92 -15.23 3.05 3.79
CA VAL A 92 -15.54 1.62 3.87
C VAL A 92 -14.28 0.79 4.03
N SER A 93 -14.40 -0.37 4.68
CA SER A 93 -13.38 -1.42 4.60
C SER A 93 -13.42 -2.09 3.22
N THR A 94 -12.29 -2.56 2.78
CA THR A 94 -12.11 -3.27 1.50
C THR A 94 -11.27 -4.53 1.73
N ILE A 95 -11.17 -5.41 0.74
CA ILE A 95 -10.29 -6.59 0.83
C ILE A 95 -8.80 -6.23 0.66
N GLY A 96 -8.48 -4.96 0.53
CA GLY A 96 -7.14 -4.42 0.40
C GLY A 96 -7.13 -3.12 -0.39
N SER A 97 -5.96 -2.47 -0.47
CA SER A 97 -5.82 -1.19 -1.20
C SER A 97 -6.18 -1.29 -2.67
N SER A 98 -6.10 -2.45 -3.32
CA SER A 98 -6.49 -2.57 -4.72
C SER A 98 -7.97 -2.24 -4.92
N GLU A 99 -8.87 -2.75 -4.09
CA GLU A 99 -10.28 -2.36 -4.12
C GLU A 99 -10.46 -0.90 -3.69
N ALA A 100 -9.76 -0.48 -2.64
CA ALA A 100 -9.83 0.89 -2.13
C ALA A 100 -9.44 1.94 -3.19
N VAL A 101 -8.39 1.67 -3.95
CA VAL A 101 -7.94 2.48 -5.11
C VAL A 101 -9.01 2.54 -6.20
N MET A 102 -9.62 1.39 -6.55
CA MET A 102 -10.70 1.34 -7.55
C MET A 102 -11.87 2.24 -7.14
N LEU A 103 -12.28 2.18 -5.88
CA LEU A 103 -13.36 3.00 -5.33
C LEU A 103 -13.01 4.49 -5.31
N GLY A 104 -11.79 4.84 -4.87
CA GLY A 104 -11.30 6.22 -4.88
C GLY A 104 -11.25 6.80 -6.30
N GLY A 105 -10.70 6.04 -7.23
CA GLY A 105 -10.62 6.42 -8.65
C GLY A 105 -12.00 6.56 -9.32
N LEU A 106 -12.94 5.65 -9.01
CA LEU A 106 -14.31 5.76 -9.49
C LEU A 106 -15.00 7.02 -8.98
N ALA A 107 -14.84 7.36 -7.70
CA ALA A 107 -15.38 8.58 -7.13
C ALA A 107 -14.83 9.83 -7.84
N LEU A 108 -13.51 9.87 -8.10
CA LEU A 108 -12.90 10.95 -8.88
C LEU A 108 -13.50 11.05 -10.28
N LYS A 109 -13.67 9.92 -11.00
CA LYS A 109 -14.23 9.89 -12.35
C LYS A 109 -15.67 10.38 -12.39
N TRP A 110 -16.53 9.94 -11.45
CA TRP A 110 -17.94 10.39 -11.40
C TRP A 110 -18.06 11.86 -11.02
N ARG A 111 -17.25 12.36 -10.08
CA ARG A 111 -17.18 13.79 -9.77
C ARG A 111 -16.74 14.62 -10.98
N TRP A 112 -15.75 14.14 -11.74
CA TRP A 112 -15.36 14.79 -13.00
C TRP A 112 -16.54 14.85 -13.98
N ARG A 113 -17.31 13.77 -14.15
CA ARG A 113 -18.53 13.77 -14.99
C ARG A 113 -19.53 14.81 -14.55
N GLN A 114 -19.78 14.95 -13.26
CA GLN A 114 -20.66 15.96 -12.69
C GLN A 114 -20.14 17.38 -12.95
N ARG A 115 -18.84 17.61 -12.77
CA ARG A 115 -18.18 18.90 -13.00
C ARG A 115 -18.24 19.34 -14.46
N VAL A 116 -17.95 18.47 -15.42
CA VAL A 116 -17.91 18.83 -16.85
C VAL A 116 -19.28 18.79 -17.51
N GLY A 117 -20.29 18.16 -16.89
CA GLY A 117 -21.65 18.04 -17.40
C GLY A 117 -21.74 17.22 -18.70
N SER A 118 -21.29 17.77 -19.82
CA SER A 118 -21.25 17.06 -21.10
C SER A 118 -19.94 16.27 -21.25
N TRP A 119 -19.89 15.08 -20.67
CA TRP A 119 -18.70 14.22 -20.67
C TRP A 119 -18.63 13.22 -21.85
N LYS A 120 -19.75 13.00 -22.57
CA LYS A 120 -19.79 12.05 -23.69
C LYS A 120 -18.83 12.51 -24.79
N GLY A 121 -17.96 11.59 -25.23
CA GLY A 121 -16.93 11.86 -26.23
C GLY A 121 -15.65 12.53 -25.69
N ARG A 122 -15.57 12.78 -24.38
CA ARG A 122 -14.34 13.24 -23.70
C ARG A 122 -13.64 12.05 -23.06
N MET A 123 -12.32 12.01 -23.16
CA MET A 123 -11.50 11.00 -22.50
C MET A 123 -11.02 11.56 -21.15
N PRO A 124 -11.48 11.01 -20.00
CA PRO A 124 -10.94 11.41 -18.71
C PRO A 124 -9.50 10.93 -18.56
N ASN A 125 -8.66 11.69 -17.88
CA ASN A 125 -7.30 11.28 -17.58
C ASN A 125 -6.98 11.35 -16.09
N LEU A 126 -5.98 10.57 -15.65
CA LEU A 126 -5.49 10.53 -14.30
C LEU A 126 -3.98 10.78 -14.29
N VAL A 127 -3.54 11.79 -13.56
CA VAL A 127 -2.14 12.18 -13.46
C VAL A 127 -1.50 11.45 -12.27
N MET A 128 -0.38 10.77 -12.48
CA MET A 128 0.32 9.98 -11.47
C MET A 128 1.76 9.72 -11.87
N GLY A 129 2.63 9.40 -10.92
CA GLY A 129 4.00 9.00 -11.22
C GLY A 129 4.08 7.64 -11.93
N SER A 130 5.13 7.41 -12.71
CA SER A 130 5.41 6.07 -13.25
C SER A 130 5.80 5.05 -12.17
N ASN A 131 6.01 5.50 -10.94
CA ASN A 131 6.28 4.70 -9.74
C ASN A 131 5.01 4.16 -9.04
N VAL A 132 3.82 4.35 -9.62
CA VAL A 132 2.57 3.81 -9.04
C VAL A 132 2.54 2.28 -9.02
N GLN A 133 1.77 1.75 -8.09
CA GLN A 133 1.49 0.33 -8.06
C GLN A 133 0.55 -0.05 -9.23
N VAL A 134 0.72 -1.25 -9.78
CA VAL A 134 -0.01 -1.75 -10.96
C VAL A 134 -1.54 -1.63 -10.87
N VAL A 135 -2.11 -1.51 -9.68
CA VAL A 135 -3.56 -1.32 -9.51
C VAL A 135 -4.06 -0.03 -10.17
N TRP A 136 -3.26 1.02 -10.23
CA TRP A 136 -3.63 2.26 -10.91
C TRP A 136 -3.66 2.09 -12.43
N GLU A 137 -2.72 1.31 -12.98
CA GLU A 137 -2.79 0.91 -14.38
C GLU A 137 -4.06 0.09 -14.67
N LYS A 138 -4.37 -0.90 -13.80
CA LYS A 138 -5.61 -1.66 -13.90
C LYS A 138 -6.84 -0.76 -13.82
N PHE A 139 -6.87 0.20 -12.89
CA PHE A 139 -7.96 1.17 -12.78
C PHE A 139 -8.17 1.91 -14.11
N CYS A 140 -7.10 2.48 -14.66
CA CYS A 140 -7.17 3.23 -15.91
C CYS A 140 -7.69 2.36 -17.06
N ARG A 141 -7.17 1.12 -17.17
CA ARG A 141 -7.55 0.19 -18.24
C ARG A 141 -8.98 -0.32 -18.09
N TYR A 142 -9.41 -0.68 -16.88
CA TYR A 142 -10.74 -1.27 -16.65
C TYR A 142 -11.86 -0.23 -16.72
N PHE A 143 -11.57 1.00 -16.41
CA PHE A 143 -12.57 2.05 -16.35
C PHE A 143 -12.41 3.15 -17.39
N ASP A 144 -11.71 2.89 -18.49
CA ASP A 144 -11.54 3.82 -19.62
C ASP A 144 -11.09 5.21 -19.14
N VAL A 145 -9.95 5.27 -18.47
CA VAL A 145 -9.26 6.49 -18.05
C VAL A 145 -7.88 6.49 -18.68
N GLU A 146 -7.49 7.60 -19.31
CA GLU A 146 -6.16 7.76 -19.86
C GLU A 146 -5.14 7.96 -18.73
N PRO A 147 -4.14 7.07 -18.56
CA PRO A 147 -3.07 7.29 -17.60
C PRO A 147 -2.10 8.37 -18.12
N ARG A 148 -1.78 9.36 -17.30
CA ARG A 148 -0.72 10.33 -17.53
C ARG A 148 0.41 10.09 -16.57
N TYR A 149 1.38 9.29 -17.00
CA TYR A 149 2.54 8.95 -16.19
C TYR A 149 3.57 10.08 -16.20
N LEU A 150 3.94 10.53 -15.01
CA LEU A 150 5.03 11.45 -14.77
C LEU A 150 6.32 10.65 -14.62
N PRO A 151 7.35 10.90 -15.47
CA PRO A 151 8.54 10.09 -15.49
C PRO A 151 9.41 10.31 -14.25
N MET A 152 10.07 9.23 -13.82
CA MET A 152 11.15 9.29 -12.84
C MET A 152 12.45 9.72 -13.51
N GLU A 153 13.47 10.01 -12.72
CA GLU A 153 14.82 10.31 -13.18
C GLU A 153 15.82 9.66 -12.25
N ARG A 154 17.00 9.38 -12.75
CA ARG A 154 18.08 8.88 -11.91
C ARG A 154 18.35 9.86 -10.76
N GLY A 155 18.23 9.39 -9.51
CA GLY A 155 18.38 10.21 -8.30
C GLY A 155 17.09 10.95 -7.87
N ARG A 156 15.98 10.82 -8.61
CA ARG A 156 14.66 11.33 -8.22
C ARG A 156 13.59 10.31 -8.59
N TYR A 157 13.02 9.67 -7.59
CA TYR A 157 12.08 8.56 -7.74
C TYR A 157 10.67 8.88 -7.22
N VAL A 158 10.36 10.17 -7.12
CA VAL A 158 9.07 10.76 -6.78
C VAL A 158 8.69 11.84 -7.79
N ILE A 159 7.39 12.13 -7.89
CA ILE A 159 6.89 13.21 -8.76
C ILE A 159 7.18 14.59 -8.17
N THR A 160 7.12 15.62 -9.03
CA THR A 160 7.27 17.02 -8.60
C THR A 160 6.01 17.83 -8.91
N PRO A 161 5.78 18.95 -8.18
CA PRO A 161 4.67 19.86 -8.48
C PRO A 161 4.68 20.39 -9.93
N GLU A 162 5.88 20.65 -10.48
CA GLU A 162 6.03 21.17 -11.85
C GLU A 162 5.57 20.14 -12.88
N GLN A 163 5.92 18.88 -12.70
CA GLN A 163 5.46 17.78 -13.56
C GLN A 163 3.93 17.66 -13.52
N VAL A 164 3.35 17.75 -12.32
CA VAL A 164 1.89 17.70 -12.14
C VAL A 164 1.21 18.85 -12.87
N LEU A 165 1.69 20.09 -12.69
CA LEU A 165 1.11 21.26 -13.34
C LEU A 165 1.17 21.18 -14.86
N ALA A 166 2.24 20.60 -15.42
CA ALA A 166 2.39 20.42 -16.87
C ALA A 166 1.46 19.35 -17.46
N ALA A 167 0.95 18.43 -16.62
CA ALA A 167 0.16 17.28 -17.06
C ALA A 167 -1.35 17.42 -16.87
N VAL A 168 -1.82 18.33 -16.00
CA VAL A 168 -3.25 18.48 -15.71
C VAL A 168 -3.97 19.34 -16.76
N ASP A 169 -5.21 18.96 -17.08
CA ASP A 169 -6.12 19.70 -17.95
C ASP A 169 -7.59 19.57 -17.50
N GLU A 170 -8.53 20.07 -18.29
CA GLU A 170 -9.96 20.00 -17.97
C GLU A 170 -10.55 18.57 -17.97
N ASN A 171 -9.84 17.59 -18.53
CA ASN A 171 -10.23 16.19 -18.53
C ASN A 171 -9.59 15.41 -17.37
N THR A 172 -8.73 16.05 -16.60
CA THR A 172 -8.09 15.41 -15.46
C THR A 172 -9.10 15.16 -14.34
N ILE A 173 -9.30 13.89 -14.00
CA ILE A 173 -10.20 13.47 -12.89
C ILE A 173 -9.59 13.70 -11.53
N GLY A 174 -8.27 13.63 -11.45
CA GLY A 174 -7.49 13.82 -10.22
C GLY A 174 -6.00 13.62 -10.42
N VAL A 175 -5.26 13.90 -9.37
CA VAL A 175 -3.83 13.55 -9.21
C VAL A 175 -3.71 12.50 -8.15
N VAL A 176 -2.94 11.44 -8.40
CA VAL A 176 -2.56 10.44 -7.40
C VAL A 176 -1.19 10.82 -6.86
N ALA A 177 -1.11 11.00 -5.56
CA ALA A 177 0.15 11.20 -4.84
C ALA A 177 0.36 10.07 -3.83
N ILE A 178 1.58 9.53 -3.75
CA ILE A 178 1.88 8.32 -2.99
C ILE A 178 2.55 8.67 -1.65
N LEU A 179 2.00 8.14 -0.56
CA LEU A 179 2.62 8.20 0.76
C LEU A 179 3.35 6.90 1.06
N GLY A 180 4.61 6.82 0.68
CA GLY A 180 5.44 5.62 0.78
C GLY A 180 5.40 4.77 -0.48
N THR A 181 6.25 5.11 -1.46
CA THR A 181 6.32 4.43 -2.76
C THR A 181 6.74 2.97 -2.61
N THR A 182 6.24 2.12 -3.50
CA THR A 182 6.58 0.69 -3.50
C THR A 182 8.07 0.46 -3.82
N TYR A 183 8.65 1.32 -4.63
CA TYR A 183 10.03 1.14 -5.13
C TYR A 183 11.09 1.49 -4.09
N THR A 184 10.93 2.63 -3.41
CA THR A 184 11.95 3.15 -2.50
C THR A 184 11.42 3.46 -1.09
N GLY A 185 10.11 3.48 -0.89
CA GLY A 185 9.51 3.92 0.38
C GLY A 185 9.50 5.43 0.58
N GLU A 186 9.93 6.22 -0.41
CA GLU A 186 9.92 7.68 -0.33
C GLU A 186 8.50 8.24 -0.29
N LEU A 187 8.37 9.43 0.30
CA LEU A 187 7.11 10.17 0.36
C LEU A 187 7.06 11.19 -0.78
N GLU A 188 6.00 11.21 -1.56
CA GLU A 188 5.79 12.25 -2.55
C GLU A 188 5.42 13.59 -1.89
N PRO A 189 5.77 14.73 -2.49
CA PRO A 189 5.58 16.07 -1.90
C PRO A 189 4.11 16.53 -1.99
N ILE A 190 3.22 15.86 -1.23
CA ILE A 190 1.76 16.02 -1.32
C ILE A 190 1.33 17.46 -1.01
N ALA A 191 1.91 18.08 0.01
CA ALA A 191 1.58 19.45 0.40
C ALA A 191 1.96 20.46 -0.70
N GLU A 192 3.14 20.29 -1.28
CA GLU A 192 3.65 21.14 -2.36
C GLU A 192 2.84 20.95 -3.64
N ILE A 193 2.43 19.72 -3.97
CA ILE A 193 1.53 19.43 -5.10
C ILE A 193 0.18 20.11 -4.88
N CYS A 194 -0.42 19.99 -3.71
CA CYS A 194 -1.67 20.65 -3.36
C CYS A 194 -1.55 22.19 -3.50
N ALA A 195 -0.48 22.78 -2.95
CA ALA A 195 -0.25 24.22 -3.02
C ALA A 195 -0.05 24.71 -4.46
N ALA A 196 0.61 23.92 -5.30
CA ALA A 196 0.80 24.24 -6.72
C ALA A 196 -0.54 24.22 -7.49
N LEU A 197 -1.37 23.20 -7.25
CA LEU A 197 -2.72 23.08 -7.84
C LEU A 197 -3.66 24.18 -7.32
N ASP A 198 -3.55 24.61 -6.05
CA ASP A 198 -4.31 25.73 -5.50
C ASP A 198 -3.97 27.04 -6.22
N LYS A 199 -2.69 27.31 -6.48
CA LYS A 199 -2.25 28.48 -7.25
C LYS A 199 -2.75 28.44 -8.68
N LEU A 200 -2.73 27.27 -9.33
CA LEU A 200 -3.26 27.08 -10.67
C LEU A 200 -4.75 27.44 -10.73
N ALA A 201 -5.56 26.89 -9.83
CA ALA A 201 -6.99 27.13 -9.76
C ALA A 201 -7.30 28.61 -9.43
N ALA A 202 -6.59 29.22 -8.48
CA ALA A 202 -6.73 30.64 -8.15
C ALA A 202 -6.36 31.57 -9.33
N GLY A 203 -5.46 31.13 -10.21
CA GLY A 203 -5.11 31.83 -11.46
C GLY A 203 -6.10 31.62 -12.61
N GLY A 204 -7.25 30.96 -12.37
CA GLY A 204 -8.28 30.67 -13.38
C GLY A 204 -7.98 29.41 -14.21
N GLY A 205 -7.01 28.61 -13.82
CA GLY A 205 -6.74 27.30 -14.40
C GLY A 205 -7.68 26.20 -13.87
N VAL A 206 -7.39 24.95 -14.22
CA VAL A 206 -8.21 23.80 -13.86
C VAL A 206 -8.16 23.53 -12.35
N ASP A 207 -9.32 23.19 -11.78
CA ASP A 207 -9.44 22.76 -10.38
C ASP A 207 -9.44 21.23 -10.32
N VAL A 208 -8.32 20.63 -9.87
CA VAL A 208 -8.10 19.19 -9.88
C VAL A 208 -7.90 18.68 -8.45
N PRO A 209 -8.67 17.68 -7.98
CA PRO A 209 -8.50 17.09 -6.67
C PRO A 209 -7.28 16.16 -6.59
N VAL A 210 -6.87 15.87 -5.36
CA VAL A 210 -5.79 14.90 -5.05
C VAL A 210 -6.38 13.71 -4.32
N HIS A 211 -6.00 12.51 -4.76
CA HIS A 211 -6.15 11.26 -4.03
C HIS A 211 -4.79 10.85 -3.48
N VAL A 212 -4.74 10.50 -2.20
CA VAL A 212 -3.49 10.01 -1.59
C VAL A 212 -3.52 8.50 -1.52
N ASP A 213 -2.61 7.85 -2.25
CA ASP A 213 -2.35 6.42 -2.08
C ASP A 213 -1.40 6.23 -0.90
N ALA A 214 -1.99 6.01 0.26
CA ALA A 214 -1.30 5.76 1.51
C ALA A 214 -1.23 4.26 1.86
N ALA A 215 -1.30 3.37 0.85
CA ALA A 215 -1.34 1.93 1.06
C ALA A 215 -0.27 1.42 2.02
N SER A 216 0.94 1.96 1.93
CA SER A 216 2.06 1.61 2.81
C SER A 216 2.26 2.65 3.94
N GLY A 217 2.24 3.94 3.62
CA GLY A 217 2.58 5.00 4.57
C GLY A 217 1.47 5.39 5.55
N GLY A 218 0.20 5.09 5.26
CA GLY A 218 -0.93 5.55 6.06
C GLY A 218 -0.98 5.04 7.50
N PHE A 219 -0.38 3.88 7.77
CA PHE A 219 -0.18 3.38 9.15
C PHE A 219 1.27 3.51 9.65
N VAL A 220 2.09 4.31 8.96
CA VAL A 220 3.47 4.61 9.38
C VAL A 220 3.64 6.09 9.69
N VAL A 221 3.35 6.94 8.71
CA VAL A 221 3.62 8.39 8.77
C VAL A 221 2.92 9.08 9.94
N PRO A 222 1.64 8.80 10.27
CA PRO A 222 0.99 9.44 11.42
C PRO A 222 1.67 9.16 12.77
N PHE A 223 2.45 8.09 12.86
CA PHE A 223 3.14 7.66 14.10
C PHE A 223 4.61 8.06 14.14
N LEU A 224 5.28 8.12 12.98
CA LEU A 224 6.71 8.50 12.90
C LEU A 224 6.91 9.98 12.60
N HIS A 225 6.01 10.58 11.83
CA HIS A 225 6.08 11.95 11.33
C HIS A 225 4.76 12.69 11.54
N PRO A 226 4.27 12.82 12.79
CA PRO A 226 2.93 13.37 13.08
C PRO A 226 2.73 14.81 12.61
N ASP A 227 3.83 15.57 12.51
CA ASP A 227 3.80 16.97 12.07
C ASP A 227 3.76 17.11 10.53
N LEU A 228 4.03 16.05 9.77
CA LEU A 228 3.96 16.08 8.31
C LEU A 228 2.51 16.21 7.85
N VAL A 229 2.23 17.23 7.05
CA VAL A 229 0.90 17.50 6.51
C VAL A 229 0.78 16.87 5.13
N TRP A 230 -0.04 15.82 5.01
CA TRP A 230 -0.22 15.07 3.78
C TRP A 230 -1.67 14.59 3.57
N ASP A 231 -2.50 14.69 4.59
CA ASP A 231 -3.84 14.11 4.74
C ASP A 231 -4.95 15.16 4.55
N PHE A 232 -6.12 14.92 5.14
CA PHE A 232 -7.26 15.82 5.04
C PHE A 232 -7.06 17.20 5.67
N ARG A 233 -5.94 17.48 6.31
CA ARG A 233 -5.53 18.86 6.65
C ARG A 233 -5.25 19.71 5.40
N LEU A 234 -5.03 19.07 4.25
CA LEU A 234 -4.93 19.71 2.94
C LEU A 234 -6.31 19.67 2.26
N PRO A 235 -6.99 20.82 2.03
CA PRO A 235 -8.34 20.84 1.47
C PRO A 235 -8.49 20.14 0.12
N ARG A 236 -7.41 20.08 -0.66
CA ARG A 236 -7.39 19.45 -1.99
C ARG A 236 -7.34 17.93 -1.96
N VAL A 237 -6.94 17.34 -0.84
CA VAL A 237 -7.01 15.89 -0.62
C VAL A 237 -8.46 15.51 -0.37
N VAL A 238 -9.06 14.77 -1.31
CA VAL A 238 -10.49 14.40 -1.28
C VAL A 238 -10.74 12.96 -0.87
N SER A 239 -9.74 12.09 -1.03
CA SER A 239 -9.83 10.68 -0.65
C SER A 239 -8.45 10.10 -0.37
N ILE A 240 -8.40 9.11 0.51
CA ILE A 240 -7.18 8.40 0.94
C ILE A 240 -7.48 6.92 1.02
N ASN A 241 -6.61 6.06 0.46
CA ASN A 241 -6.65 4.63 0.72
C ASN A 241 -5.50 4.17 1.61
N VAL A 242 -5.70 3.11 2.37
CA VAL A 242 -4.66 2.48 3.20
C VAL A 242 -4.86 0.97 3.28
N SER A 243 -3.76 0.21 3.35
CA SER A 243 -3.80 -1.25 3.57
C SER A 243 -3.69 -1.59 5.06
N GLY A 244 -4.75 -2.15 5.62
CA GLY A 244 -4.72 -2.69 6.97
C GLY A 244 -3.76 -3.89 7.08
N HIS A 245 -3.67 -4.67 6.03
CA HIS A 245 -2.83 -5.87 5.97
C HIS A 245 -1.33 -5.61 5.70
N LYS A 246 -0.91 -4.33 5.62
CA LYS A 246 0.49 -3.93 5.60
C LYS A 246 0.89 -3.46 7.01
N TYR A 247 1.23 -2.20 7.18
CA TYR A 247 1.57 -1.63 8.49
C TYR A 247 0.36 -1.39 9.42
N GLY A 248 -0.87 -1.71 8.97
CA GLY A 248 -2.02 -1.88 9.88
C GLY A 248 -1.94 -3.14 10.72
N LEU A 249 -0.94 -4.00 10.49
CA LEU A 249 -0.56 -5.18 11.29
C LEU A 249 -1.63 -6.28 11.32
N THR A 250 -2.46 -6.37 10.27
CA THR A 250 -3.49 -7.41 10.14
C THR A 250 -3.15 -8.35 8.99
N TYR A 251 -3.53 -9.61 9.09
CA TYR A 251 -3.35 -10.59 8.02
C TYR A 251 -4.00 -10.15 6.70
N PRO A 252 -3.56 -10.67 5.53
CA PRO A 252 -4.07 -10.29 4.21
C PRO A 252 -5.59 -10.32 4.13
N GLY A 253 -6.18 -9.33 3.47
CA GLY A 253 -7.62 -9.27 3.19
C GLY A 253 -8.34 -8.06 3.79
N VAL A 254 -7.63 -7.01 4.22
CA VAL A 254 -8.23 -5.78 4.72
C VAL A 254 -7.49 -4.53 4.24
N GLY A 255 -8.24 -3.53 3.85
CA GLY A 255 -7.83 -2.16 3.56
C GLY A 255 -9.00 -1.22 3.79
N PHE A 256 -8.76 0.07 3.58
CA PHE A 256 -9.77 1.10 3.77
C PHE A 256 -9.64 2.16 2.68
N VAL A 257 -10.77 2.73 2.29
CA VAL A 257 -10.84 4.01 1.60
C VAL A 257 -11.71 4.95 2.42
N VAL A 258 -11.22 6.17 2.59
CA VAL A 258 -11.91 7.24 3.32
C VAL A 258 -11.97 8.45 2.41
N TRP A 259 -13.12 9.11 2.36
CA TRP A 259 -13.32 10.40 1.70
C TRP A 259 -13.36 11.50 2.75
N ARG A 260 -12.97 12.71 2.34
CA ARG A 260 -13.04 13.91 3.18
C ARG A 260 -14.42 14.13 3.77
N GLY A 261 -15.47 13.92 2.96
CA GLY A 261 -16.86 14.04 3.33
C GLY A 261 -17.77 13.37 2.30
N PRO A 262 -19.08 13.25 2.59
CA PRO A 262 -20.04 12.55 1.73
C PRO A 262 -20.14 13.17 0.32
N GLU A 263 -19.90 14.46 0.17
CA GLU A 263 -19.90 15.16 -1.12
C GLU A 263 -18.80 14.66 -2.08
N HIS A 264 -17.83 13.93 -1.57
CA HIS A 264 -16.75 13.33 -2.35
C HIS A 264 -17.02 11.90 -2.80
N LEU A 265 -18.11 11.27 -2.31
CA LEU A 265 -18.60 9.97 -2.76
C LEU A 265 -19.92 10.18 -3.53
N PRO A 266 -19.91 10.20 -4.88
CA PRO A 266 -21.12 10.38 -5.67
C PRO A 266 -22.19 9.33 -5.38
N GLU A 267 -23.46 9.77 -5.24
CA GLU A 267 -24.60 8.86 -5.00
C GLU A 267 -24.79 7.84 -6.13
N ASP A 268 -24.41 8.17 -7.36
CA ASP A 268 -24.44 7.26 -8.51
C ASP A 268 -23.60 5.98 -8.32
N LEU A 269 -22.68 5.98 -7.37
CA LEU A 269 -21.86 4.83 -7.00
C LEU A 269 -22.43 4.03 -5.83
N VAL A 270 -23.47 4.52 -5.18
CA VAL A 270 -24.11 3.87 -4.03
C VAL A 270 -25.33 3.09 -4.50
N PHE A 271 -25.24 1.77 -4.45
CA PHE A 271 -26.34 0.88 -4.79
C PHE A 271 -27.14 0.56 -3.53
N ARG A 272 -28.45 0.38 -3.67
CA ARG A 272 -29.32 -0.01 -2.58
C ARG A 272 -29.89 -1.40 -2.81
N VAL A 273 -29.74 -2.26 -1.84
CA VAL A 273 -30.30 -3.62 -1.86
C VAL A 273 -31.30 -3.78 -0.72
N ASN A 274 -32.41 -4.49 -0.96
CA ASN A 274 -33.50 -4.65 0.01
C ASN A 274 -33.88 -6.12 0.30
N TYR A 275 -33.21 -7.05 -0.34
CA TYR A 275 -33.52 -8.49 -0.20
C TYR A 275 -32.73 -9.18 0.93
N LEU A 276 -31.91 -8.43 1.68
CA LEU A 276 -31.15 -8.91 2.83
C LEU A 276 -31.68 -8.34 4.17
N GLY A 277 -33.01 -8.06 4.26
CA GLY A 277 -33.65 -7.65 5.50
C GLY A 277 -33.78 -6.14 5.75
N GLY A 278 -33.43 -5.28 4.79
CA GLY A 278 -33.57 -3.82 4.93
C GLY A 278 -33.05 -3.05 3.71
N ASP A 279 -33.21 -1.73 3.70
CA ASP A 279 -32.60 -0.86 2.67
C ASP A 279 -31.13 -0.63 3.02
N MET A 280 -30.23 -1.38 2.37
CA MET A 280 -28.80 -1.36 2.66
C MET A 280 -28.02 -0.71 1.53
N PRO A 281 -27.35 0.43 1.78
CA PRO A 281 -26.44 1.02 0.82
C PRO A 281 -25.15 0.18 0.74
N THR A 282 -24.70 -0.08 -0.49
CA THR A 282 -23.42 -0.72 -0.79
C THR A 282 -22.75 -0.01 -1.95
N PHE A 283 -21.43 0.17 -1.88
CA PHE A 283 -20.62 0.76 -2.95
C PHE A 283 -19.27 0.06 -3.13
N THR A 284 -19.05 -1.04 -2.41
CA THR A 284 -17.85 -1.89 -2.59
C THR A 284 -17.93 -2.65 -3.92
N LEU A 285 -16.77 -2.98 -4.50
CA LEU A 285 -16.72 -3.77 -5.73
C LEU A 285 -17.12 -5.22 -5.45
N ASN A 286 -16.72 -5.75 -4.30
CA ASN A 286 -17.12 -7.08 -3.86
C ASN A 286 -18.39 -7.00 -3.03
N PHE A 287 -19.37 -7.85 -3.34
CA PHE A 287 -20.62 -7.92 -2.58
C PHE A 287 -20.37 -8.66 -1.25
N SER A 288 -20.09 -9.96 -1.30
CA SER A 288 -19.69 -10.74 -0.13
C SER A 288 -18.22 -10.50 0.19
N ARG A 289 -17.91 -10.18 1.45
CA ARG A 289 -16.55 -9.95 1.95
C ARG A 289 -16.37 -10.57 3.32
N PRO A 290 -15.17 -11.08 3.65
CA PRO A 290 -14.90 -11.68 4.95
C PRO A 290 -14.92 -10.63 6.08
N GLY A 291 -15.72 -10.87 7.12
CA GLY A 291 -15.79 -9.99 8.29
C GLY A 291 -14.65 -10.18 9.27
N ASN A 292 -14.10 -11.39 9.35
CA ASN A 292 -13.03 -11.73 10.28
C ASN A 292 -11.77 -10.84 10.13
N GLN A 293 -11.47 -10.37 8.92
CA GLN A 293 -10.33 -9.47 8.67
C GLN A 293 -10.53 -8.10 9.31
N VAL A 294 -11.76 -7.58 9.24
CA VAL A 294 -12.14 -6.32 9.90
C VAL A 294 -12.11 -6.48 11.43
N VAL A 295 -12.55 -7.62 11.95
CA VAL A 295 -12.46 -7.95 13.37
C VAL A 295 -10.99 -7.99 13.84
N GLY A 296 -10.11 -8.63 13.06
CA GLY A 296 -8.67 -8.65 13.34
C GLY A 296 -8.05 -7.23 13.34
N GLN A 297 -8.45 -6.38 12.40
CA GLN A 297 -7.99 -4.98 12.37
C GLN A 297 -8.49 -4.20 13.58
N TYR A 298 -9.75 -4.38 13.97
CA TYR A 298 -10.31 -3.72 15.15
C TYR A 298 -9.61 -4.16 16.43
N TYR A 299 -9.28 -5.47 16.55
CA TYR A 299 -8.46 -5.97 17.66
C TYR A 299 -7.15 -5.18 17.77
N ASN A 300 -6.42 -5.03 16.67
CA ASN A 300 -5.16 -4.29 16.67
C ASN A 300 -5.34 -2.81 17.04
N PHE A 301 -6.39 -2.16 16.58
CA PHE A 301 -6.70 -0.78 16.95
C PHE A 301 -6.93 -0.62 18.46
N LEU A 302 -7.66 -1.54 19.07
CA LEU A 302 -7.91 -1.53 20.51
C LEU A 302 -6.68 -1.96 21.33
N ARG A 303 -6.00 -3.01 20.87
CA ARG A 303 -4.85 -3.61 21.56
C ARG A 303 -3.64 -2.68 21.62
N LEU A 304 -3.36 -2.03 20.51
CA LEU A 304 -2.20 -1.16 20.37
C LEU A 304 -2.53 0.29 20.69
N GLY A 305 -3.65 0.80 20.20
CA GLY A 305 -3.95 2.22 20.27
C GLY A 305 -2.86 3.05 19.59
N ARG A 306 -2.90 4.36 19.72
CA ARG A 306 -1.90 5.27 19.15
C ARG A 306 -0.49 5.00 19.72
N ASP A 307 -0.39 4.79 21.04
CA ASP A 307 0.90 4.55 21.71
C ASP A 307 1.57 3.25 21.25
N GLY A 308 0.82 2.16 21.14
CA GLY A 308 1.32 0.86 20.69
C GLY A 308 1.78 0.92 19.23
N TYR A 309 0.97 1.48 18.32
CA TYR A 309 1.38 1.69 16.93
C TYR A 309 2.64 2.55 16.82
N THR A 310 2.74 3.63 17.60
CA THR A 310 3.94 4.47 17.63
C THR A 310 5.17 3.66 18.02
N LYS A 311 5.09 2.84 19.08
CA LYS A 311 6.21 2.01 19.52
C LYS A 311 6.62 0.97 18.49
N VAL A 312 5.65 0.31 17.86
CA VAL A 312 5.92 -0.66 16.79
C VAL A 312 6.60 0.03 15.60
N MET A 313 6.05 1.13 15.10
CA MET A 313 6.62 1.84 13.96
C MET A 313 8.02 2.40 14.26
N GLN A 314 8.26 2.91 15.47
CA GLN A 314 9.58 3.33 15.91
C GLN A 314 10.58 2.18 15.93
N ALA A 315 10.19 1.01 16.42
CA ALA A 315 11.06 -0.17 16.43
C ALA A 315 11.41 -0.63 15.00
N LEU A 316 10.43 -0.65 14.09
CA LEU A 316 10.65 -1.00 12.68
C LEU A 316 11.55 0.03 11.99
N SER A 317 11.30 1.32 12.19
CA SER A 317 12.14 2.39 11.64
C SER A 317 13.57 2.34 12.19
N HIS A 318 13.74 2.05 13.48
CA HIS A 318 15.07 1.87 14.08
C HIS A 318 15.83 0.71 13.41
N THR A 319 15.18 -0.44 13.22
CA THR A 319 15.78 -1.61 12.55
C THR A 319 16.12 -1.29 11.10
N ALA A 320 15.23 -0.60 10.37
CA ALA A 320 15.46 -0.20 8.99
C ALA A 320 16.65 0.76 8.85
N ARG A 321 16.70 1.79 9.68
CA ARG A 321 17.82 2.75 9.69
C ARG A 321 19.14 2.09 10.02
N TRP A 322 19.15 1.24 11.06
CA TRP A 322 20.35 0.48 11.38
C TRP A 322 20.84 -0.33 10.18
N LEU A 323 19.94 -1.03 9.49
CA LEU A 323 20.28 -1.83 8.32
C LEU A 323 20.79 -0.95 7.17
N GLY A 324 20.14 0.19 6.92
CA GLY A 324 20.58 1.17 5.92
C GLY A 324 21.98 1.73 6.23
N ASP A 325 22.28 2.02 7.50
CA ASP A 325 23.59 2.47 7.94
C ASP A 325 24.65 1.39 7.75
N GLN A 326 24.36 0.14 8.12
CA GLN A 326 25.28 -0.98 7.90
C GLN A 326 25.57 -1.22 6.41
N LEU A 327 24.53 -1.14 5.55
CA LEU A 327 24.73 -1.29 4.10
C LEU A 327 25.57 -0.16 3.48
N ARG A 328 25.54 1.06 4.04
CA ARG A 328 26.43 2.16 3.60
C ARG A 328 27.90 1.89 3.88
N GLU A 329 28.22 1.12 4.92
CA GLU A 329 29.58 0.74 5.27
C GLU A 329 30.13 -0.40 4.39
N VAL A 330 29.25 -1.04 3.60
CA VAL A 330 29.67 -2.08 2.65
C VAL A 330 30.16 -1.42 1.35
N ASP A 331 31.43 -1.60 1.01
CA ASP A 331 32.11 -0.95 -0.14
C ASP A 331 31.39 -1.06 -1.49
N HIS A 332 30.42 -1.96 -1.59
CA HIS A 332 29.75 -2.29 -2.84
C HIS A 332 28.30 -1.82 -2.89
N CYS A 333 27.81 -1.19 -1.82
CA CYS A 333 26.42 -0.80 -1.69
C CYS A 333 26.25 0.72 -1.74
N GLU A 334 25.34 1.18 -2.57
CA GLU A 334 24.83 2.56 -2.57
C GLU A 334 23.38 2.56 -2.07
N VAL A 335 23.14 3.06 -0.88
CA VAL A 335 21.80 3.13 -0.28
C VAL A 335 21.03 4.29 -0.89
N ILE A 336 19.86 3.98 -1.48
CA ILE A 336 18.94 4.95 -2.09
C ILE A 336 17.95 5.45 -1.05
N SER A 337 17.34 4.55 -0.28
CA SER A 337 16.48 4.88 0.86
C SER A 337 16.89 4.10 2.09
N ASP A 338 16.88 4.76 3.24
CA ASP A 338 17.48 4.27 4.49
C ASP A 338 16.45 3.91 5.58
N GLY A 339 15.18 3.84 5.23
CA GLY A 339 14.11 3.56 6.19
C GLY A 339 13.70 4.75 7.05
N SER A 340 14.14 5.98 6.74
CA SER A 340 13.77 7.18 7.49
C SER A 340 12.35 7.66 7.21
N ALA A 341 11.86 7.49 5.98
CA ALA A 341 10.51 7.89 5.58
C ALA A 341 9.46 6.88 6.02
N ILE A 342 9.58 5.64 5.56
CA ILE A 342 8.89 4.45 6.07
C ILE A 342 9.91 3.32 6.21
N PRO A 343 9.64 2.23 6.95
CA PRO A 343 10.63 1.17 7.22
C PRO A 343 10.99 0.32 5.97
N VAL A 344 11.50 0.96 4.94
CA VAL A 344 11.93 0.35 3.67
C VAL A 344 13.34 0.80 3.35
N VAL A 345 14.25 -0.16 3.14
CA VAL A 345 15.62 0.11 2.71
C VAL A 345 15.77 -0.33 1.27
N SER A 346 16.21 0.55 0.40
CA SER A 346 16.58 0.20 -0.96
C SER A 346 18.03 0.59 -1.23
N PHE A 347 18.74 -0.27 -1.93
CA PHE A 347 20.15 -0.08 -2.26
C PHE A 347 20.47 -0.71 -3.60
N ARG A 348 21.58 -0.31 -4.20
CA ARG A 348 22.12 -0.84 -5.45
C ARG A 348 23.59 -1.14 -5.31
N LEU A 349 24.14 -1.82 -6.31
CA LEU A 349 25.58 -2.04 -6.41
C LEU A 349 26.30 -0.76 -6.87
N ALA A 350 27.42 -0.45 -6.24
CA ALA A 350 28.30 0.63 -6.62
C ALA A 350 29.29 0.15 -7.70
N GLY A 351 29.24 0.79 -8.87
CA GLY A 351 30.14 0.50 -9.98
C GLY A 351 29.81 -0.80 -10.74
N ASP A 352 30.65 -1.13 -11.72
CA ASP A 352 30.57 -2.39 -12.46
C ASP A 352 31.39 -3.46 -11.72
N ARG A 353 30.69 -4.51 -11.28
CA ARG A 353 31.29 -5.61 -10.51
C ARG A 353 31.36 -6.91 -11.27
N GLY A 354 30.86 -6.95 -12.51
CA GLY A 354 30.73 -8.18 -13.27
C GLY A 354 29.61 -9.10 -12.76
N TYR A 355 28.74 -8.63 -11.87
CA TYR A 355 27.47 -9.22 -11.44
C TYR A 355 26.46 -8.10 -11.13
N THR A 356 25.18 -8.46 -10.98
CA THR A 356 24.05 -7.52 -10.88
C THR A 356 23.33 -7.66 -9.54
N GLU A 357 22.40 -6.74 -9.25
CA GLU A 357 21.47 -6.81 -8.12
C GLU A 357 20.64 -8.10 -8.15
N PHE A 358 20.34 -8.64 -9.34
CA PHE A 358 19.62 -9.90 -9.52
C PHE A 358 20.45 -11.09 -9.05
N ASP A 359 21.76 -11.08 -9.30
CA ASP A 359 22.68 -12.11 -8.83
C ASP A 359 22.76 -12.08 -7.30
N VAL A 360 22.81 -10.89 -6.68
CA VAL A 360 22.78 -10.72 -5.22
C VAL A 360 21.47 -11.24 -4.64
N SER A 361 20.33 -10.92 -5.26
CA SER A 361 19.02 -11.44 -4.84
C SER A 361 18.97 -12.96 -4.89
N HIS A 362 19.55 -13.56 -5.94
CA HIS A 362 19.62 -15.01 -6.09
C HIS A 362 20.52 -15.64 -5.02
N GLU A 363 21.69 -15.08 -4.77
CA GLU A 363 22.63 -15.59 -3.78
C GLU A 363 22.02 -15.51 -2.36
N LEU A 364 21.33 -14.42 -2.02
CA LEU A 364 20.60 -14.29 -0.73
C LEU A 364 19.56 -15.39 -0.52
N ARG A 365 18.95 -15.93 -1.59
CA ARG A 365 18.01 -17.05 -1.48
C ARG A 365 18.68 -18.35 -0.98
N THR A 366 19.98 -18.52 -1.20
CA THR A 366 20.70 -19.69 -0.67
C THR A 366 20.76 -19.69 0.85
N PHE A 367 20.65 -18.52 1.48
CA PHE A 367 20.49 -18.33 2.93
C PHE A 367 19.02 -18.31 3.37
N GLY A 368 18.08 -18.45 2.44
CA GLY A 368 16.63 -18.41 2.70
C GLY A 368 15.99 -17.02 2.62
N TRP A 369 16.76 -15.96 2.40
CA TRP A 369 16.22 -14.59 2.30
C TRP A 369 15.56 -14.33 0.95
N GLN A 370 14.36 -13.75 0.98
CA GLN A 370 13.69 -13.24 -0.21
C GLN A 370 13.81 -11.71 -0.24
N VAL A 371 14.89 -11.22 -0.83
CA VAL A 371 15.15 -9.80 -1.09
C VAL A 371 15.01 -9.58 -2.59
N PRO A 372 13.95 -8.90 -3.08
CA PRO A 372 13.73 -8.73 -4.51
C PRO A 372 14.72 -7.74 -5.11
N ALA A 373 15.19 -8.06 -6.32
CA ALA A 373 15.84 -7.12 -7.21
C ALA A 373 14.89 -6.75 -8.35
N TYR A 374 14.89 -5.50 -8.77
CA TYR A 374 14.07 -5.00 -9.86
C TYR A 374 14.66 -3.71 -10.43
N THR A 375 14.27 -3.36 -11.66
CA THR A 375 14.60 -2.06 -12.26
C THR A 375 13.62 -0.99 -11.79
N MET A 376 14.09 0.24 -11.70
CA MET A 376 13.25 1.39 -11.43
C MET A 376 12.26 1.63 -12.60
N PRO A 377 11.19 2.42 -12.39
CA PRO A 377 10.18 2.70 -13.42
C PRO A 377 10.75 3.43 -14.64
N ASP A 378 9.89 3.66 -15.63
CA ASP A 378 10.19 4.38 -16.86
C ASP A 378 11.02 5.65 -16.63
N ASN A 379 11.97 5.91 -17.50
CA ASN A 379 13.04 6.91 -17.44
C ASN A 379 14.18 6.65 -16.43
N ALA A 380 14.08 5.59 -15.62
CA ALA A 380 15.13 5.18 -14.70
C ALA A 380 15.37 3.65 -14.77
N THR A 381 14.96 3.00 -15.85
CA THR A 381 15.07 1.53 -16.05
C THR A 381 16.50 1.01 -16.09
N ASP A 382 17.48 1.90 -16.28
CA ASP A 382 18.91 1.61 -16.17
C ASP A 382 19.42 1.49 -14.72
N VAL A 383 18.55 1.77 -13.74
CA VAL A 383 18.83 1.63 -12.31
C VAL A 383 18.13 0.38 -11.80
N ALA A 384 18.90 -0.64 -11.44
CA ALA A 384 18.40 -1.77 -10.67
C ALA A 384 18.61 -1.53 -9.18
N VAL A 385 17.75 -2.10 -8.35
CA VAL A 385 17.78 -1.98 -6.90
C VAL A 385 17.42 -3.29 -6.23
N LEU A 386 17.91 -3.47 -5.00
CA LEU A 386 17.43 -4.43 -4.03
C LEU A 386 16.60 -3.69 -2.99
N ARG A 387 15.49 -4.28 -2.54
CA ARG A 387 14.61 -3.66 -1.56
C ARG A 387 14.33 -4.60 -0.39
N ILE A 388 14.48 -4.07 0.82
CA ILE A 388 14.18 -4.74 2.08
C ILE A 388 13.00 -4.02 2.73
N VAL A 389 11.88 -4.72 2.89
CA VAL A 389 10.76 -4.23 3.66
C VAL A 389 10.92 -4.69 5.11
N VAL A 390 11.19 -3.75 5.99
CA VAL A 390 11.28 -4.01 7.43
C VAL A 390 9.88 -3.95 8.01
N ARG A 391 9.37 -5.10 8.43
CA ARG A 391 8.04 -5.26 9.00
C ARG A 391 8.08 -6.12 10.25
N GLU A 392 6.98 -6.22 10.93
CA GLU A 392 6.89 -7.08 12.10
C GLU A 392 7.34 -8.51 11.78
N GLY A 393 8.11 -9.10 12.70
CA GLY A 393 8.76 -10.40 12.50
C GLY A 393 10.23 -10.31 12.06
N LEU A 394 10.71 -9.17 11.52
CA LEU A 394 12.14 -8.93 11.32
C LEU A 394 12.73 -8.31 12.59
N SER A 395 13.21 -9.15 13.50
CA SER A 395 13.89 -8.69 14.72
C SER A 395 15.26 -8.09 14.41
N ALA A 396 15.84 -7.35 15.38
CA ALA A 396 17.19 -6.84 15.26
C ALA A 396 18.24 -7.95 15.01
N ASP A 397 18.04 -9.15 15.59
CA ASP A 397 18.95 -10.27 15.37
C ASP A 397 18.82 -10.83 13.94
N LEU A 398 17.59 -10.92 13.41
CA LEU A 398 17.39 -11.29 12.01
C LEU A 398 17.95 -10.24 11.04
N ALA A 399 17.84 -8.95 11.37
CA ALA A 399 18.44 -7.89 10.57
C ALA A 399 19.97 -7.98 10.55
N ARG A 400 20.60 -8.33 11.68
CA ARG A 400 22.05 -8.61 11.72
C ARG A 400 22.43 -9.82 10.88
N ALA A 401 21.68 -10.93 11.01
CA ALA A 401 21.91 -12.11 10.20
C ALA A 401 21.78 -11.81 8.71
N LEU A 402 20.76 -11.05 8.29
CA LEU A 402 20.61 -10.61 6.92
C LEU A 402 21.82 -9.79 6.43
N HIS A 403 22.30 -8.86 7.23
CA HIS A 403 23.48 -8.06 6.90
C HIS A 403 24.72 -8.95 6.71
N ASP A 404 24.99 -9.86 7.64
CA ASP A 404 26.15 -10.76 7.58
C ASP A 404 26.08 -11.71 6.38
N ASP A 405 24.87 -12.22 6.07
CA ASP A 405 24.63 -13.04 4.89
C ASP A 405 24.77 -12.23 3.60
N ALA A 406 24.35 -10.94 3.58
CA ALA A 406 24.55 -10.06 2.43
C ALA A 406 26.03 -9.79 2.16
N VAL A 407 26.83 -9.53 3.19
CA VAL A 407 28.29 -9.39 3.08
C VAL A 407 28.92 -10.69 2.56
N THR A 408 28.46 -11.84 3.06
CA THR A 408 28.94 -13.16 2.61
C THR A 408 28.56 -13.42 1.16
N ALA A 409 27.34 -13.10 0.73
CA ALA A 409 26.87 -13.24 -0.63
C ALA A 409 27.70 -12.38 -1.61
N LEU A 410 27.92 -11.11 -1.27
CA LEU A 410 28.75 -10.21 -2.08
C LEU A 410 30.19 -10.73 -2.20
N ALA A 411 30.79 -11.19 -1.10
CA ALA A 411 32.13 -11.76 -1.11
C ALA A 411 32.23 -13.08 -1.89
N ALA A 412 31.15 -13.85 -1.99
CA ALA A 412 31.07 -15.04 -2.83
C ALA A 412 30.99 -14.65 -4.31
N LEU A 413 30.18 -13.70 -4.68
CA LEU A 413 30.03 -13.20 -6.05
C LEU A 413 31.29 -12.56 -6.58
N ASP A 414 32.05 -11.82 -5.76
CA ASP A 414 33.37 -11.25 -6.13
C ASP A 414 34.42 -12.30 -6.55
N LYS A 415 34.24 -13.56 -6.11
CA LYS A 415 35.15 -14.67 -6.47
C LYS A 415 34.74 -15.40 -7.73
N VAL A 416 33.52 -15.21 -8.21
CA VAL A 416 33.00 -15.87 -9.42
C VAL A 416 33.44 -15.07 -10.65
N LYS A 417 34.05 -15.75 -11.62
CA LYS A 417 34.44 -15.09 -12.89
C LYS A 417 33.18 -14.68 -13.67
N PRO A 418 33.18 -13.48 -14.33
CA PRO A 418 32.06 -13.05 -15.15
C PRO A 418 31.65 -14.07 -16.21
N GLY A 419 30.42 -14.46 -16.29
CA GLY A 419 29.97 -15.38 -17.36
C GLY A 419 28.59 -16.02 -17.20
N GLY A 420 27.91 -15.83 -16.10
CA GLY A 420 26.55 -16.37 -15.89
C GLY A 420 25.70 -15.39 -15.09
N HIS A 421 25.10 -14.41 -15.77
CA HIS A 421 24.19 -13.47 -15.13
C HIS A 421 22.77 -14.02 -15.11
N PHE A 422 22.03 -13.78 -14.02
CA PHE A 422 20.59 -13.98 -13.98
C PHE A 422 19.91 -12.82 -14.73
N ASP A 423 19.10 -13.15 -15.73
CA ASP A 423 18.39 -12.16 -16.53
C ASP A 423 17.21 -11.59 -15.74
N ALA A 424 17.01 -10.26 -15.81
CA ALA A 424 15.90 -9.54 -15.20
C ALA A 424 14.51 -10.11 -15.60
N GLN A 425 14.39 -10.74 -16.75
CA GLN A 425 13.14 -11.32 -17.25
C GLN A 425 12.64 -12.53 -16.43
N HIS A 426 13.46 -13.17 -15.62
CA HIS A 426 13.05 -14.29 -14.77
C HIS A 426 12.39 -13.86 -13.44
N PHE A 427 12.37 -12.57 -13.11
CA PHE A 427 11.83 -12.04 -11.86
C PHE A 427 10.61 -11.11 -12.05
N ALA A 428 10.15 -10.93 -13.28
CA ALA A 428 8.94 -10.17 -13.60
C ALA A 428 7.70 -11.03 -13.34
N HIS A 429 7.06 -10.85 -12.19
CA HIS A 429 5.70 -11.30 -11.89
C HIS A 429 4.90 -10.16 -11.30
#